data_9bfd39e5ea6d422eb41909df309d5fbc
#
_entry.id   9bfd39e5ea6d422eb41909df309d5fbc
#
_cell.length_a   1.000
_cell.length_b   1.000
_cell.length_c   1.000
_cell.angle_alpha   90.00
_cell.angle_beta   90.00
_cell.angle_gamma   90.00
#
_symmetry.space_group_name_H-M   'P 1'
#
loop_
_entity.id
_entity.type
_entity.pdbx_description
1 polymer ?
#
loop_
_entity_poly.entity_id
_entity_poly.type
_entity_poly.pdbx_seq_one_letter_code
_entity_poly.pdbx_strand_id
1 'polypeptide(L)'
;MILHGSILRTLGAGLVLASSVLLVTSVDAASPPASVVKTLNLSLPGPFNGCTVLDSGATPTTNAILDLLRPSAFLTTTNDNLAGEGGAIASAELVSLSPETVVYTIASGQHWSDGASFSGIDLVSWWLRAKQLASIQSDGYRDIRSLAETNAGLTVTATFSQPYAEWNLLFRDVEAIGTPAGCSWSSFLARPSLGPYDLVSATDNRFVLVANKDWTLDPGRFGRIVISDSSTIPASPSAYFASYSLDVTSATVEAVSAHPSVSSHIGTSSENAEITFAPSRPLTKVLALREALSLILDRQSIINDIYGSVTFSPAVAQSSLYSQGQAAYPGGNGSAPSAQSTTTTVPSTQQTGSLNDCALCAVNLFEKFDYIKMPSGWFSATGARLSLAVAVGPTALDQAVAVQVETQWRNDGIAVTSLNVRSDDLAAYKAASNEVDVAIFTRPTTTTASSSARSFAGPGYLDSYPSGVRSGALTELYTTSVSIFNPVTAQGTWLKLDQDVMNEFWVRPLFTAPSLVEWSTAIGQVYGSFSVPGLVDQVTGWGIVQPTSQG
;
A
#
# COMPACT_ATOMS: atom_id res chain seq x y z
N MET A 1 -76.06 -27.68 -8.49
CA MET A 1 -77.24 -27.27 -7.67
C MET A 1 -77.19 -25.76 -7.66
N ILE A 2 -77.96 -25.20 -8.59
CA ILE A 2 -79.03 -24.23 -8.38
C ILE A 2 -78.51 -22.84 -8.04
N LEU A 3 -78.54 -21.96 -9.03
CA LEU A 3 -79.62 -21.05 -9.51
C LEU A 3 -79.61 -19.73 -8.70
N HIS A 4 -79.70 -18.60 -9.19
CA HIS A 4 -80.46 -17.76 -10.11
C HIS A 4 -80.09 -16.34 -9.75
N GLY A 5 -80.09 -15.33 -10.46
CA GLY A 5 -80.82 -14.90 -11.64
C GLY A 5 -80.94 -13.41 -11.64
N SER A 6 -80.75 -12.83 -12.79
CA SER A 6 -81.63 -11.91 -13.51
C SER A 6 -81.99 -10.55 -12.88
N ILE A 7 -81.92 -9.55 -13.59
CA ILE A 7 -82.65 -8.84 -14.68
C ILE A 7 -82.75 -7.34 -14.38
N LEU A 8 -82.33 -6.50 -15.26
CA LEU A 8 -82.97 -5.56 -16.20
C LEU A 8 -83.47 -4.19 -15.64
N ARG A 9 -83.06 -3.12 -16.19
CA ARG A 9 -83.70 -2.22 -17.19
C ARG A 9 -83.10 -0.82 -17.14
N THR A 10 -82.52 -0.45 -18.26
CA THR A 10 -82.81 0.68 -19.16
C THR A 10 -83.51 1.88 -18.60
N LEU A 11 -82.88 3.07 -18.85
CA LEU A 11 -83.51 4.22 -19.53
C LEU A 11 -82.42 5.20 -19.95
N GLY A 12 -82.48 5.60 -21.20
CA GLY A 12 -81.56 6.50 -21.83
C GLY A 12 -81.94 7.97 -21.66
N ALA A 13 -80.95 8.80 -21.80
CA ALA A 13 -81.11 10.21 -22.21
C ALA A 13 -79.89 10.60 -22.99
N GLY A 14 -80.11 11.03 -24.19
CA GLY A 14 -79.08 11.51 -25.09
C GLY A 14 -78.49 12.85 -24.60
N LEU A 15 -77.23 13.02 -24.84
CA LEU A 15 -76.58 14.30 -24.77
C LEU A 15 -75.63 14.50 -25.93
N VAL A 16 -75.78 15.62 -26.56
CA VAL A 16 -75.11 16.16 -27.73
C VAL A 16 -73.61 16.16 -27.55
N LEU A 17 -72.87 15.55 -28.48
CA LEU A 17 -71.41 15.65 -28.63
C LEU A 17 -71.03 17.01 -29.20
N ALA A 18 -70.49 17.88 -28.37
CA ALA A 18 -69.66 19.00 -28.83
C ALA A 18 -68.23 18.54 -28.93
N SER A 19 -67.71 18.35 -30.13
CA SER A 19 -66.32 17.99 -30.44
C SER A 19 -65.45 19.22 -30.22
N SER A 20 -64.84 19.34 -29.06
CA SER A 20 -63.69 20.23 -28.84
C SER A 20 -62.40 19.54 -29.27
N VAL A 21 -61.84 19.95 -30.39
CA VAL A 21 -60.49 19.55 -30.82
C VAL A 21 -59.49 20.23 -29.87
N LEU A 22 -58.97 19.48 -28.92
CA LEU A 22 -57.80 19.81 -28.15
C LEU A 22 -56.57 19.62 -29.06
N LEU A 23 -56.03 20.75 -29.57
CA LEU A 23 -54.65 20.76 -30.06
C LEU A 23 -53.71 20.45 -28.89
N VAL A 24 -53.26 19.22 -28.81
CA VAL A 24 -52.12 18.83 -27.97
C VAL A 24 -50.88 19.35 -28.68
N THR A 25 -50.42 20.53 -28.32
CA THR A 25 -49.05 20.95 -28.61
C THR A 25 -48.13 20.00 -27.83
N SER A 26 -47.44 19.10 -28.53
CA SER A 26 -46.31 18.34 -27.97
C SER A 26 -45.25 19.37 -27.54
N VAL A 27 -45.18 19.62 -26.25
CA VAL A 27 -44.01 20.24 -25.67
C VAL A 27 -42.92 19.21 -25.81
N ASP A 28 -42.00 19.40 -26.77
CA ASP A 28 -40.75 18.67 -26.78
C ASP A 28 -40.11 18.85 -25.41
N ALA A 29 -40.16 17.84 -24.57
CA ALA A 29 -39.39 17.78 -23.36
C ALA A 29 -37.92 17.83 -23.81
N ALA A 30 -37.31 19.00 -23.65
CA ALA A 30 -35.89 19.14 -23.82
C ALA A 30 -35.21 18.05 -23.04
N SER A 31 -34.48 17.19 -23.72
CA SER A 31 -33.65 16.17 -23.05
C SER A 31 -32.83 16.88 -21.98
N PRO A 32 -32.79 16.39 -20.75
CA PRO A 32 -31.97 16.99 -19.71
C PRO A 32 -30.55 17.15 -20.28
N PRO A 33 -29.88 18.29 -20.06
CA PRO A 33 -28.53 18.49 -20.54
C PRO A 33 -27.68 17.34 -20.06
N ALA A 34 -26.95 16.68 -20.97
CA ALA A 34 -26.03 15.62 -20.65
C ALA A 34 -25.19 16.09 -19.46
N SER A 35 -25.30 15.40 -18.33
CA SER A 35 -24.53 15.74 -17.14
C SER A 35 -23.04 15.71 -17.53
N VAL A 36 -22.37 16.85 -17.42
CA VAL A 36 -20.93 16.92 -17.70
C VAL A 36 -20.22 15.94 -16.79
N VAL A 37 -19.60 14.94 -17.38
CA VAL A 37 -18.82 13.93 -16.66
C VAL A 37 -17.70 14.64 -15.89
N LYS A 38 -17.75 14.59 -14.56
CA LYS A 38 -16.73 15.19 -13.71
C LYS A 38 -15.47 14.36 -13.76
N THR A 39 -14.35 15.02 -14.04
CA THR A 39 -13.03 14.37 -14.11
C THR A 39 -12.22 14.74 -12.89
N LEU A 40 -11.77 13.74 -12.16
CA LEU A 40 -10.75 13.85 -11.11
C LEU A 40 -9.37 13.69 -11.76
N ASN A 41 -8.45 14.61 -11.47
CA ASN A 41 -7.04 14.44 -11.78
C ASN A 41 -6.31 14.04 -10.50
N LEU A 42 -5.68 12.87 -10.51
CA LEU A 42 -5.00 12.29 -9.37
C LEU A 42 -3.50 12.18 -9.71
N SER A 43 -2.67 12.86 -8.92
CA SER A 43 -1.21 12.80 -9.04
C SER A 43 -0.65 11.88 -7.98
N LEU A 44 0.03 10.82 -8.40
CA LEU A 44 0.60 9.79 -7.51
C LEU A 44 2.07 9.60 -7.84
N PRO A 45 2.88 9.15 -6.85
CA PRO A 45 4.30 8.88 -7.10
C PRO A 45 4.46 7.69 -8.06
N GLY A 46 5.28 7.87 -9.10
CA GLY A 46 5.67 6.85 -10.05
C GLY A 46 7.04 6.23 -9.74
N PRO A 47 7.57 5.40 -10.63
CA PRO A 47 6.94 4.94 -11.87
C PRO A 47 5.83 3.91 -11.63
N PHE A 48 4.90 3.81 -12.60
CA PHE A 48 3.90 2.75 -12.61
C PHE A 48 4.54 1.47 -13.14
N ASN A 49 4.69 0.46 -12.30
CA ASN A 49 5.35 -0.79 -12.64
C ASN A 49 4.57 -2.00 -12.16
N GLY A 50 4.58 -3.08 -12.95
CA GLY A 50 3.79 -4.26 -12.69
C GLY A 50 2.38 -4.19 -13.30
N CYS A 51 1.73 -5.34 -13.43
CA CYS A 51 0.36 -5.48 -13.97
C CYS A 51 -0.55 -6.31 -13.06
N THR A 52 -0.05 -6.80 -11.98
CA THR A 52 -0.73 -7.67 -11.02
C THR A 52 -0.09 -7.52 -9.65
N VAL A 53 -0.89 -7.62 -8.62
CA VAL A 53 -0.40 -7.62 -7.23
C VAL A 53 0.52 -8.81 -6.90
N LEU A 54 0.49 -9.85 -7.73
CA LEU A 54 1.40 -10.99 -7.60
C LEU A 54 2.79 -10.73 -8.20
N ASP A 55 2.98 -9.59 -8.87
CA ASP A 55 4.26 -9.19 -9.43
C ASP A 55 5.13 -8.57 -8.35
N SER A 56 6.32 -9.11 -8.13
CA SER A 56 7.26 -8.57 -7.12
C SER A 56 7.76 -7.16 -7.44
N GLY A 57 7.61 -6.72 -8.70
CA GLY A 57 7.95 -5.37 -9.16
C GLY A 57 6.78 -4.39 -9.10
N ALA A 58 5.58 -4.81 -8.72
CA ALA A 58 4.44 -3.90 -8.62
C ALA A 58 4.66 -2.85 -7.52
N THR A 59 4.50 -1.58 -7.89
CA THR A 59 4.62 -0.46 -6.93
C THR A 59 3.33 -0.29 -6.11
N PRO A 60 3.39 0.34 -4.93
CA PRO A 60 2.18 0.69 -4.17
C PRO A 60 1.15 1.48 -5.00
N THR A 61 1.63 2.37 -5.88
CA THR A 61 0.77 3.12 -6.80
C THR A 61 0.07 2.22 -7.83
N THR A 62 0.80 1.26 -8.40
CA THR A 62 0.19 0.28 -9.32
C THR A 62 -0.88 -0.54 -8.61
N ASN A 63 -0.60 -1.02 -7.41
CA ASN A 63 -1.57 -1.77 -6.61
C ASN A 63 -2.83 -0.94 -6.32
N ALA A 64 -2.67 0.34 -5.95
CA ALA A 64 -3.79 1.24 -5.75
C ALA A 64 -4.65 1.46 -7.02
N ILE A 65 -4.03 1.48 -8.20
CA ILE A 65 -4.76 1.54 -9.47
C ILE A 65 -5.51 0.24 -9.73
N LEU A 66 -4.92 -0.91 -9.39
CA LEU A 66 -5.55 -2.21 -9.54
C LEU A 66 -6.78 -2.35 -8.63
N ASP A 67 -6.74 -1.82 -7.41
CA ASP A 67 -7.87 -1.77 -6.48
C ASP A 67 -9.11 -1.05 -7.09
N LEU A 68 -8.90 -0.08 -7.99
CA LEU A 68 -10.00 0.56 -8.75
C LEU A 68 -10.53 -0.25 -9.93
N LEU A 69 -9.77 -1.22 -10.42
CA LEU A 69 -10.06 -1.95 -11.66
C LEU A 69 -10.54 -3.37 -11.43
N ARG A 70 -10.25 -3.97 -10.27
CA ARG A 70 -10.41 -5.42 -10.05
C ARG A 70 -11.11 -5.72 -8.76
N PRO A 71 -11.83 -6.87 -8.71
CA PRO A 71 -12.52 -7.29 -7.51
C PRO A 71 -11.51 -7.76 -6.45
N SER A 72 -11.74 -7.33 -5.23
CA SER A 72 -10.95 -7.68 -4.05
C SER A 72 -11.87 -8.19 -2.93
N ALA A 73 -11.37 -9.13 -2.13
CA ALA A 73 -12.07 -9.50 -0.90
C ALA A 73 -11.97 -8.40 0.16
N PHE A 74 -10.82 -7.72 0.21
CA PHE A 74 -10.53 -6.63 1.15
C PHE A 74 -9.73 -5.54 0.46
N LEU A 75 -10.00 -4.28 0.86
CA LEU A 75 -9.27 -3.09 0.45
C LEU A 75 -8.58 -2.45 1.65
N THR A 76 -7.59 -1.60 1.37
CA THR A 76 -6.85 -0.84 2.39
C THR A 76 -7.62 0.42 2.77
N THR A 77 -7.81 0.66 4.06
CA THR A 77 -8.42 1.90 4.55
C THR A 77 -7.38 3.03 4.70
N THR A 78 -7.86 4.25 4.96
CA THR A 78 -7.00 5.43 5.20
C THR A 78 -5.98 5.25 6.34
N ASN A 79 -6.27 4.34 7.28
CA ASN A 79 -5.41 4.03 8.43
C ASN A 79 -4.61 2.73 8.21
N ASP A 80 -4.43 2.31 6.97
CA ASP A 80 -3.76 1.07 6.59
C ASP A 80 -4.33 -0.20 7.24
N ASN A 81 -5.61 -0.21 7.57
CA ASN A 81 -6.32 -1.42 7.96
C ASN A 81 -7.00 -2.05 6.74
N LEU A 82 -7.43 -3.29 6.87
CA LEU A 82 -8.21 -3.98 5.84
C LEU A 82 -9.70 -3.90 6.15
N ALA A 83 -10.50 -3.61 5.13
CA ALA A 83 -11.96 -3.67 5.18
C ALA A 83 -12.49 -4.45 3.98
N GLY A 84 -13.58 -5.19 4.16
CA GLY A 84 -14.23 -5.89 3.07
C GLY A 84 -14.69 -4.93 1.98
N GLU A 85 -14.43 -5.24 0.71
CA GLU A 85 -14.87 -4.43 -0.42
C GLU A 85 -16.40 -4.47 -0.58
N GLY A 86 -17.01 -5.66 -0.44
CA GLY A 86 -18.46 -5.85 -0.58
C GLY A 86 -18.97 -5.75 -2.02
N GLY A 87 -18.08 -5.71 -3.01
CA GLY A 87 -18.40 -5.64 -4.44
C GLY A 87 -18.68 -7.01 -5.07
N ALA A 88 -17.90 -7.37 -6.09
CA ALA A 88 -18.07 -8.67 -6.77
C ALA A 88 -17.78 -9.86 -5.83
N ILE A 89 -16.83 -9.72 -4.90
CA ILE A 89 -16.69 -10.59 -3.73
C ILE A 89 -17.47 -9.95 -2.59
N ALA A 90 -18.70 -10.40 -2.39
CA ALA A 90 -19.64 -9.77 -1.46
C ALA A 90 -19.22 -9.92 0.02
N SER A 91 -18.59 -11.03 0.38
CA SER A 91 -18.02 -11.25 1.72
C SER A 91 -16.93 -12.32 1.71
N ALA A 92 -16.10 -12.27 2.75
CA ALA A 92 -15.16 -13.34 3.08
C ALA A 92 -15.18 -13.54 4.59
N GLU A 93 -15.40 -14.77 5.04
CA GLU A 93 -15.63 -15.09 6.45
C GLU A 93 -14.81 -16.30 6.91
N LEU A 94 -14.10 -16.17 8.01
CA LEU A 94 -13.42 -17.26 8.68
C LEU A 94 -14.46 -18.06 9.48
N VAL A 95 -14.80 -19.25 9.01
CA VAL A 95 -15.89 -20.07 9.60
C VAL A 95 -15.37 -21.20 10.50
N SER A 96 -14.09 -21.54 10.39
CA SER A 96 -13.45 -22.56 11.25
C SER A 96 -11.97 -22.27 11.42
N LEU A 97 -11.43 -22.54 12.60
CA LEU A 97 -10.00 -22.46 12.90
C LEU A 97 -9.27 -23.80 12.74
N SER A 98 -10.00 -24.94 12.73
CA SER A 98 -9.37 -26.26 12.66
C SER A 98 -10.25 -27.30 11.95
N PRO A 99 -9.96 -27.64 10.67
CA PRO A 99 -9.01 -26.94 9.83
C PRO A 99 -9.46 -25.50 9.59
N GLU A 100 -8.51 -24.61 9.40
CA GLU A 100 -8.83 -23.25 9.01
C GLU A 100 -9.64 -23.27 7.72
N THR A 101 -10.78 -22.57 7.75
CA THR A 101 -11.72 -22.56 6.62
C THR A 101 -12.28 -21.17 6.47
N VAL A 102 -12.09 -20.60 5.27
CA VAL A 102 -12.64 -19.29 4.88
C VAL A 102 -13.66 -19.49 3.76
N VAL A 103 -14.79 -18.85 3.88
CA VAL A 103 -15.86 -18.86 2.88
C VAL A 103 -15.94 -17.50 2.20
N TYR A 104 -15.77 -17.48 0.90
CA TYR A 104 -15.96 -16.33 0.03
C TYR A 104 -17.33 -16.42 -0.63
N THR A 105 -18.12 -15.35 -0.55
CA THR A 105 -19.42 -15.24 -1.22
C THR A 105 -19.30 -14.29 -2.40
N ILE A 106 -19.69 -14.73 -3.58
CA ILE A 106 -19.68 -13.94 -4.81
C ILE A 106 -21.07 -13.38 -5.03
N ALA A 107 -21.16 -12.09 -5.34
CA ALA A 107 -22.43 -11.46 -5.71
C ALA A 107 -22.93 -12.03 -7.04
N SER A 108 -24.24 -12.30 -7.14
CA SER A 108 -24.83 -12.86 -8.35
C SER A 108 -24.84 -11.84 -9.50
N GLY A 109 -24.68 -12.32 -10.73
CA GLY A 109 -24.82 -11.48 -11.93
C GLY A 109 -23.62 -10.56 -12.21
N GLN A 110 -22.47 -10.83 -11.60
CA GLN A 110 -21.25 -10.07 -11.85
C GLN A 110 -20.61 -10.49 -13.18
N HIS A 111 -20.17 -9.52 -13.97
CA HIS A 111 -19.52 -9.75 -15.26
C HIS A 111 -18.29 -8.86 -15.40
N TRP A 112 -17.23 -9.44 -15.94
CA TRP A 112 -16.06 -8.71 -16.38
C TRP A 112 -16.44 -7.70 -17.49
N SER A 113 -15.65 -6.69 -17.72
CA SER A 113 -15.88 -5.66 -18.74
C SER A 113 -15.92 -6.20 -20.19
N ASP A 114 -15.44 -7.41 -20.43
CA ASP A 114 -15.55 -8.14 -21.69
C ASP A 114 -16.84 -8.97 -21.81
N GLY A 115 -17.70 -8.96 -20.78
CA GLY A 115 -18.96 -9.68 -20.72
C GLY A 115 -18.86 -11.11 -20.16
N ALA A 116 -17.67 -11.61 -19.84
CA ALA A 116 -17.53 -12.92 -19.21
C ALA A 116 -18.09 -12.88 -17.77
N SER A 117 -18.76 -13.95 -17.35
CA SER A 117 -19.30 -14.04 -15.99
C SER A 117 -18.17 -14.21 -14.97
N PHE A 118 -18.24 -13.47 -13.86
CA PHE A 118 -17.38 -13.66 -12.69
C PHE A 118 -17.99 -14.70 -11.75
N SER A 119 -17.20 -15.65 -11.30
CA SER A 119 -17.63 -16.72 -10.40
C SER A 119 -16.46 -17.33 -9.63
N GLY A 120 -16.73 -18.35 -8.81
CA GLY A 120 -15.70 -19.05 -8.04
C GLY A 120 -14.55 -19.61 -8.84
N ILE A 121 -14.77 -19.94 -10.12
CA ILE A 121 -13.70 -20.43 -10.99
C ILE A 121 -12.59 -19.38 -11.21
N ASP A 122 -12.91 -18.06 -11.13
CA ASP A 122 -11.92 -16.99 -11.20
C ASP A 122 -11.01 -17.04 -9.94
N LEU A 123 -11.61 -17.24 -8.76
CA LEU A 123 -10.85 -17.39 -7.52
C LEU A 123 -9.98 -18.66 -7.56
N VAL A 124 -10.50 -19.76 -8.09
CA VAL A 124 -9.73 -21.01 -8.25
C VAL A 124 -8.57 -20.80 -9.22
N SER A 125 -8.80 -20.15 -10.35
CA SER A 125 -7.76 -19.83 -11.34
C SER A 125 -6.67 -18.93 -10.73
N TRP A 126 -7.08 -17.89 -10.00
CA TRP A 126 -6.18 -16.99 -9.28
C TRP A 126 -5.31 -17.73 -8.27
N TRP A 127 -5.91 -18.57 -7.42
CA TRP A 127 -5.19 -19.41 -6.46
C TRP A 127 -4.19 -20.34 -7.12
N LEU A 128 -4.59 -21.03 -8.22
CA LEU A 128 -3.70 -21.93 -8.94
C LEU A 128 -2.48 -21.19 -9.51
N ARG A 129 -2.66 -19.97 -9.96
CA ARG A 129 -1.58 -19.10 -10.45
C ARG A 129 -0.69 -18.62 -9.28
N ALA A 130 -1.30 -18.07 -8.23
CA ALA A 130 -0.57 -17.49 -7.09
C ALA A 130 0.31 -18.53 -6.40
N LYS A 131 -0.19 -19.73 -6.12
CA LYS A 131 0.57 -20.76 -5.42
C LYS A 131 1.78 -21.31 -6.18
N GLN A 132 1.88 -21.07 -7.50
CA GLN A 132 3.01 -21.49 -8.33
C GLN A 132 4.16 -20.47 -8.31
N LEU A 133 3.89 -19.26 -7.89
CA LEU A 133 4.91 -18.21 -7.85
C LEU A 133 5.83 -18.40 -6.65
N ALA A 134 7.12 -18.18 -6.85
CA ALA A 134 8.12 -18.17 -5.78
C ALA A 134 8.35 -16.74 -5.25
N SER A 135 7.26 -15.99 -5.07
CA SER A 135 7.25 -14.58 -4.64
C SER A 135 6.66 -14.44 -3.24
N ILE A 136 7.07 -13.41 -2.53
CA ILE A 136 6.47 -13.02 -1.24
C ILE A 136 4.99 -12.68 -1.39
N GLN A 137 4.58 -12.19 -2.56
CA GLN A 137 3.18 -11.85 -2.86
C GLN A 137 2.27 -13.08 -2.94
N SER A 138 2.83 -14.27 -3.05
CA SER A 138 2.08 -15.53 -3.11
C SER A 138 1.95 -16.24 -1.76
N ASP A 139 2.39 -15.60 -0.69
CA ASP A 139 2.28 -16.18 0.66
C ASP A 139 0.82 -16.39 1.07
N GLY A 140 0.57 -17.42 1.89
CA GLY A 140 -0.77 -17.85 2.28
C GLY A 140 -1.51 -18.67 1.20
N TYR A 141 -1.35 -18.36 -0.10
CA TYR A 141 -1.98 -19.18 -1.16
C TYR A 141 -1.46 -20.61 -1.20
N ARG A 142 -0.21 -20.86 -0.79
CA ARG A 142 0.37 -22.21 -0.69
C ARG A 142 -0.20 -23.01 0.46
N ASP A 143 -0.69 -22.33 1.49
CA ASP A 143 -1.29 -22.96 2.66
C ASP A 143 -2.73 -23.40 2.41
N ILE A 144 -3.37 -22.90 1.36
CA ILE A 144 -4.67 -23.39 0.90
C ILE A 144 -4.50 -24.80 0.32
N ARG A 145 -5.10 -25.79 1.00
CA ARG A 145 -5.13 -27.19 0.55
C ARG A 145 -6.10 -27.40 -0.59
N SER A 146 -7.28 -26.78 -0.49
CA SER A 146 -8.36 -26.93 -1.49
C SER A 146 -9.25 -25.69 -1.52
N LEU A 147 -9.68 -25.35 -2.74
CA LEU A 147 -10.79 -24.45 -3.01
C LEU A 147 -11.94 -25.26 -3.59
N ALA A 148 -13.11 -25.20 -2.97
CA ALA A 148 -14.31 -25.90 -3.40
C ALA A 148 -15.42 -24.90 -3.74
N GLU A 149 -15.97 -25.01 -4.94
CA GLU A 149 -17.08 -24.20 -5.40
C GLU A 149 -18.41 -24.90 -5.11
N THR A 150 -19.39 -24.14 -4.69
CA THR A 150 -20.77 -24.55 -4.48
C THR A 150 -21.74 -23.45 -4.91
N ASN A 151 -23.02 -23.70 -4.86
CA ASN A 151 -24.05 -22.73 -5.20
C ASN A 151 -23.85 -22.09 -6.60
N ALA A 152 -23.62 -22.94 -7.61
CA ALA A 152 -23.34 -22.53 -8.99
C ALA A 152 -22.16 -21.52 -9.12
N GLY A 153 -21.12 -21.70 -8.32
CA GLY A 153 -19.93 -20.83 -8.32
C GLY A 153 -20.08 -19.55 -7.50
N LEU A 154 -21.19 -19.35 -6.78
CA LEU A 154 -21.38 -18.17 -5.95
C LEU A 154 -20.83 -18.32 -4.52
N THR A 155 -20.34 -19.49 -4.18
CA THR A 155 -19.70 -19.74 -2.88
C THR A 155 -18.42 -20.51 -3.07
N VAL A 156 -17.31 -20.01 -2.54
CA VAL A 156 -16.00 -20.65 -2.61
C VAL A 156 -15.49 -20.89 -1.20
N THR A 157 -15.22 -22.16 -0.87
CA THR A 157 -14.71 -22.55 0.43
C THR A 157 -13.22 -22.88 0.31
N ALA A 158 -12.39 -22.08 0.95
CA ALA A 158 -10.95 -22.31 1.10
C ALA A 158 -10.69 -23.09 2.38
N THR A 159 -10.08 -24.28 2.25
CA THR A 159 -9.61 -25.05 3.42
C THR A 159 -8.10 -25.04 3.42
N PHE A 160 -7.50 -24.67 4.55
CA PHE A 160 -6.06 -24.56 4.68
C PHE A 160 -5.42 -25.87 5.19
N SER A 161 -4.19 -26.14 4.79
CA SER A 161 -3.36 -27.22 5.27
C SER A 161 -2.63 -26.87 6.57
N GLN A 162 -2.33 -25.59 6.75
CA GLN A 162 -1.73 -25.00 7.95
C GLN A 162 -2.44 -23.69 8.27
N PRO A 163 -2.50 -23.26 9.53
CA PRO A 163 -3.10 -21.99 9.91
C PRO A 163 -2.39 -20.80 9.26
N TYR A 164 -3.16 -19.90 8.68
CA TYR A 164 -2.68 -18.64 8.11
C TYR A 164 -3.62 -17.51 8.55
N ALA A 165 -3.34 -16.91 9.70
CA ALA A 165 -4.23 -15.93 10.33
C ALA A 165 -4.41 -14.64 9.51
N GLU A 166 -3.55 -14.39 8.54
CA GLU A 166 -3.59 -13.25 7.61
C GLU A 166 -4.40 -13.57 6.32
N TRP A 167 -5.37 -14.48 6.41
CA TRP A 167 -6.22 -14.90 5.27
C TRP A 167 -6.93 -13.73 4.57
N ASN A 168 -7.14 -12.60 5.27
CA ASN A 168 -7.72 -11.37 4.75
C ASN A 168 -6.78 -10.58 3.80
N LEU A 169 -5.54 -11.01 3.63
CA LEU A 169 -4.64 -10.51 2.58
C LEU A 169 -4.84 -11.23 1.24
N LEU A 170 -5.60 -12.33 1.22
CA LEU A 170 -5.78 -13.15 0.03
C LEU A 170 -6.94 -12.65 -0.84
N PHE A 171 -6.89 -13.01 -2.12
CA PHE A 171 -7.91 -12.65 -3.12
C PHE A 171 -8.15 -11.14 -3.25
N ARG A 172 -7.05 -10.38 -3.29
CA ARG A 172 -7.04 -8.99 -3.74
C ARG A 172 -6.75 -8.95 -5.23
N ASP A 173 -7.37 -7.99 -5.92
CA ASP A 173 -7.16 -7.69 -7.34
C ASP A 173 -7.19 -8.94 -8.23
N VAL A 174 -8.18 -9.78 -8.01
CA VAL A 174 -8.37 -11.03 -8.76
C VAL A 174 -8.47 -10.74 -10.25
N GLU A 175 -7.75 -11.51 -11.07
CA GLU A 175 -7.77 -11.38 -12.53
C GLU A 175 -8.67 -12.40 -13.18
N ALA A 176 -9.26 -12.03 -14.32
CA ALA A 176 -10.05 -12.92 -15.13
C ALA A 176 -9.25 -14.13 -15.60
N ILE A 177 -9.95 -15.24 -15.81
CA ILE A 177 -9.38 -16.46 -16.39
C ILE A 177 -8.79 -16.15 -17.76
N GLY A 178 -7.61 -16.72 -18.05
CA GLY A 178 -6.94 -16.54 -19.33
C GLY A 178 -6.20 -15.21 -19.49
N THR A 179 -6.10 -14.40 -18.43
CA THR A 179 -5.28 -13.21 -18.44
C THR A 179 -3.83 -13.53 -18.81
N PRO A 180 -3.22 -12.80 -19.79
CA PRO A 180 -1.86 -13.05 -20.21
C PRO A 180 -0.84 -12.95 -19.07
N ALA A 181 0.14 -13.84 -19.05
CA ALA A 181 1.20 -13.84 -18.04
C ALA A 181 2.19 -12.67 -18.18
N GLY A 182 2.31 -12.05 -19.36
CA GLY A 182 3.22 -10.94 -19.60
C GLY A 182 2.67 -9.61 -19.13
N CYS A 183 3.55 -8.70 -18.73
CA CYS A 183 3.22 -7.33 -18.37
C CYS A 183 3.78 -6.36 -19.43
N SER A 184 2.88 -5.78 -20.20
CA SER A 184 3.14 -4.66 -21.11
C SER A 184 1.91 -3.77 -21.11
N TRP A 185 2.03 -2.50 -21.52
CA TRP A 185 0.87 -1.59 -21.57
C TRP A 185 -0.25 -2.13 -22.45
N SER A 186 0.08 -2.75 -23.57
CA SER A 186 -0.93 -3.38 -24.44
C SER A 186 -1.61 -4.58 -23.78
N SER A 187 -0.89 -5.43 -23.06
CA SER A 187 -1.48 -6.55 -22.32
C SER A 187 -2.27 -6.07 -21.11
N PHE A 188 -1.86 -4.99 -20.47
CA PHE A 188 -2.57 -4.38 -19.35
C PHE A 188 -3.91 -3.81 -19.78
N LEU A 189 -3.96 -3.08 -20.91
CA LEU A 189 -5.20 -2.55 -21.51
C LEU A 189 -6.16 -3.65 -21.97
N ALA A 190 -5.64 -4.81 -22.35
CA ALA A 190 -6.46 -5.94 -22.78
C ALA A 190 -7.05 -6.76 -21.61
N ARG A 191 -6.68 -6.47 -20.37
CA ARG A 191 -7.18 -7.17 -19.19
C ARG A 191 -8.56 -6.64 -18.82
N PRO A 192 -9.58 -7.48 -18.66
CA PRO A 192 -10.91 -7.00 -18.28
C PRO A 192 -10.91 -6.45 -16.84
N SER A 193 -11.77 -5.46 -16.62
CA SER A 193 -12.04 -4.84 -15.32
C SER A 193 -13.30 -5.43 -14.69
N LEU A 194 -13.39 -5.38 -13.36
CA LEU A 194 -14.60 -5.66 -12.58
C LEU A 194 -14.55 -4.91 -11.23
N GLY A 195 -13.88 -3.79 -11.21
CA GLY A 195 -13.88 -2.84 -10.09
C GLY A 195 -14.83 -1.66 -10.35
N PRO A 196 -14.77 -0.62 -9.50
CA PRO A 196 -15.58 0.60 -9.65
C PRO A 196 -15.28 1.39 -10.95
N TYR A 197 -14.16 1.13 -11.59
CA TYR A 197 -13.75 1.80 -12.83
C TYR A 197 -13.25 0.81 -13.87
N ASP A 198 -13.36 1.22 -15.14
CA ASP A 198 -12.79 0.55 -16.30
C ASP A 198 -11.57 1.32 -16.82
N LEU A 199 -10.55 0.60 -17.26
CA LEU A 199 -9.35 1.18 -17.85
C LEU A 199 -9.58 1.51 -19.33
N VAL A 200 -9.34 2.77 -19.70
CA VAL A 200 -9.50 3.24 -21.11
C VAL A 200 -8.15 3.48 -21.78
N SER A 201 -7.15 3.95 -21.03
CA SER A 201 -5.82 4.24 -21.56
C SER A 201 -4.78 4.08 -20.46
N ALA A 202 -3.62 3.53 -20.83
CA ALA A 202 -2.46 3.40 -19.96
C ALA A 202 -1.17 3.67 -20.74
N THR A 203 -0.27 4.43 -20.11
CA THR A 203 1.11 4.69 -20.56
C THR A 203 2.01 4.65 -19.32
N ASP A 204 3.32 4.75 -19.51
CA ASP A 204 4.32 4.70 -18.43
C ASP A 204 4.08 5.74 -17.31
N ASN A 205 3.40 6.83 -17.62
CA ASN A 205 3.20 7.94 -16.68
C ASN A 205 1.74 8.41 -16.56
N ARG A 206 0.79 7.70 -17.20
CA ARG A 206 -0.61 8.16 -17.20
C ARG A 206 -1.61 7.03 -17.41
N PHE A 207 -2.63 7.01 -16.55
CA PHE A 207 -3.80 6.14 -16.66
C PHE A 207 -5.07 6.98 -16.82
N VAL A 208 -6.01 6.47 -17.59
CA VAL A 208 -7.34 7.06 -17.74
C VAL A 208 -8.38 6.00 -17.44
N LEU A 209 -9.16 6.24 -16.41
CA LEU A 209 -10.23 5.37 -15.94
C LEU A 209 -11.57 6.06 -16.19
N VAL A 210 -12.61 5.27 -16.44
CA VAL A 210 -14.00 5.72 -16.50
C VAL A 210 -14.84 4.89 -15.55
N ALA A 211 -15.86 5.51 -14.92
CA ALA A 211 -16.73 4.79 -14.00
C ALA A 211 -17.36 3.58 -14.68
N ASN A 212 -17.25 2.42 -14.05
CA ASN A 212 -17.85 1.20 -14.49
C ASN A 212 -19.36 1.28 -14.25
N LYS A 213 -20.15 1.30 -15.33
CA LYS A 213 -21.62 1.40 -15.29
C LYS A 213 -22.29 0.15 -14.71
N ASP A 214 -21.59 -0.97 -14.76
CA ASP A 214 -22.07 -2.28 -14.29
C ASP A 214 -21.63 -2.57 -12.83
N TRP A 215 -20.89 -1.63 -12.21
CA TRP A 215 -20.51 -1.72 -10.80
C TRP A 215 -21.72 -1.64 -9.88
N THR A 216 -21.84 -2.57 -8.95
CA THR A 216 -23.04 -2.74 -8.12
C THR A 216 -23.10 -1.83 -6.89
N LEU A 217 -21.96 -1.29 -6.48
CA LEU A 217 -21.88 -0.31 -5.40
C LEU A 217 -21.82 1.12 -5.99
N ASP A 218 -21.82 2.15 -5.14
CA ASP A 218 -21.64 3.52 -5.60
C ASP A 218 -20.20 3.72 -6.14
N PRO A 219 -20.00 3.99 -7.43
CA PRO A 219 -18.67 4.24 -7.99
C PRO A 219 -18.14 5.64 -7.60
N GLY A 220 -18.91 6.43 -6.84
CA GLY A 220 -18.56 7.77 -6.42
C GLY A 220 -19.04 8.85 -7.38
N ARG A 221 -18.48 10.05 -7.26
CA ARG A 221 -18.95 11.29 -7.93
C ARG A 221 -18.17 11.62 -9.19
N PHE A 222 -17.12 10.90 -9.50
CA PHE A 222 -16.27 11.14 -10.66
C PHE A 222 -16.51 10.09 -11.74
N GLY A 223 -17.07 10.48 -12.86
CA GLY A 223 -17.26 9.57 -13.99
C GLY A 223 -15.98 9.30 -14.78
N ARG A 224 -14.89 10.01 -14.44
CA ARG A 224 -13.57 9.83 -15.05
C ARG A 224 -12.48 10.16 -14.04
N ILE A 225 -11.43 9.34 -14.01
CA ILE A 225 -10.20 9.61 -13.26
C ILE A 225 -9.04 9.62 -14.25
N VAL A 226 -8.18 10.62 -14.12
CA VAL A 226 -6.89 10.69 -14.82
C VAL A 226 -5.81 10.62 -13.77
N ILE A 227 -5.05 9.54 -13.76
CA ILE A 227 -3.93 9.35 -12.85
C ILE A 227 -2.65 9.67 -13.62
N SER A 228 -1.78 10.47 -13.03
CA SER A 228 -0.47 10.82 -13.61
C SER A 228 0.64 10.65 -12.60
N ASP A 229 1.82 10.28 -13.11
CA ASP A 229 3.06 10.32 -12.35
C ASP A 229 3.54 11.77 -12.27
N SER A 230 3.17 12.45 -11.20
CA SER A 230 3.63 13.79 -10.89
C SER A 230 3.48 14.04 -9.40
N SER A 231 4.55 14.46 -8.76
CA SER A 231 4.54 14.85 -7.34
C SER A 231 4.25 16.35 -7.14
N THR A 232 3.96 17.09 -8.21
CA THR A 232 3.78 18.55 -8.14
C THR A 232 2.37 18.96 -8.52
N ILE A 233 1.80 19.92 -7.77
CA ILE A 233 0.55 20.58 -8.15
C ILE A 233 0.78 21.32 -9.46
N PRO A 234 -0.08 21.15 -10.48
CA PRO A 234 -0.04 21.98 -11.67
C PRO A 234 -0.19 23.47 -11.30
N ALA A 235 0.52 24.36 -11.99
CA ALA A 235 0.41 25.81 -11.78
C ALA A 235 -1.04 26.35 -11.94
N SER A 236 -1.89 25.59 -12.64
CA SER A 236 -3.33 25.83 -12.74
C SER A 236 -4.03 24.48 -12.49
N PRO A 237 -4.31 24.14 -11.22
CA PRO A 237 -4.96 22.89 -10.90
C PRO A 237 -6.37 22.85 -11.52
N SER A 238 -6.77 21.66 -11.97
CA SER A 238 -8.13 21.42 -12.43
C SER A 238 -9.14 21.64 -11.29
N ALA A 239 -10.42 21.83 -11.62
CA ALA A 239 -11.47 22.02 -10.62
C ALA A 239 -11.53 20.88 -9.58
N TYR A 240 -11.17 19.65 -10.00
CA TYR A 240 -11.09 18.48 -9.13
C TYR A 240 -9.73 17.82 -9.32
N PHE A 241 -8.90 17.91 -8.30
CA PHE A 241 -7.62 17.23 -8.26
C PHE A 241 -7.32 16.75 -6.83
N ALA A 242 -6.47 15.73 -6.73
CA ALA A 242 -5.80 15.34 -5.50
C ALA A 242 -4.40 14.81 -5.83
N SER A 243 -3.52 14.86 -4.85
CA SER A 243 -2.14 14.35 -4.98
C SER A 243 -1.66 13.68 -3.70
N TYR A 244 -0.73 12.76 -3.84
CA TYR A 244 0.04 12.18 -2.75
C TYR A 244 1.53 12.32 -3.09
N SER A 245 2.30 12.84 -2.15
CA SER A 245 3.74 13.05 -2.33
C SER A 245 4.51 12.71 -1.06
N LEU A 246 5.72 12.19 -1.21
CA LEU A 246 6.73 12.07 -0.15
C LEU A 246 7.73 13.25 -0.18
N ASP A 247 7.60 14.15 -1.15
CA ASP A 247 8.42 15.36 -1.24
C ASP A 247 7.85 16.46 -0.33
N VAL A 248 8.11 16.32 0.96
CA VAL A 248 7.68 17.26 2.02
C VAL A 248 8.83 18.19 2.35
N THR A 249 8.96 19.26 1.58
CA THR A 249 9.93 20.34 1.79
C THR A 249 9.23 21.63 2.22
N SER A 250 9.98 22.58 2.77
CA SER A 250 9.42 23.91 3.07
C SER A 250 8.86 24.59 1.82
N ALA A 251 9.51 24.41 0.66
CA ALA A 251 9.05 24.97 -0.59
C ALA A 251 7.72 24.35 -1.07
N THR A 252 7.55 23.03 -0.97
CA THR A 252 6.30 22.35 -1.33
C THR A 252 5.17 22.75 -0.39
N VAL A 253 5.42 22.79 0.92
CA VAL A 253 4.42 23.21 1.92
C VAL A 253 4.01 24.67 1.77
N GLU A 254 4.96 25.56 1.49
CA GLU A 254 4.69 26.97 1.24
C GLU A 254 3.88 27.19 -0.03
N ALA A 255 4.23 26.49 -1.12
CA ALA A 255 3.51 26.54 -2.39
C ALA A 255 2.03 26.14 -2.21
N VAL A 256 1.76 25.09 -1.44
CA VAL A 256 0.39 24.64 -1.14
C VAL A 256 -0.36 25.67 -0.33
N SER A 257 0.28 26.19 0.73
CA SER A 257 -0.35 27.17 1.63
C SER A 257 -0.69 28.48 0.93
N ALA A 258 -0.02 28.79 -0.16
CA ALA A 258 -0.29 29.97 -0.99
C ALA A 258 -1.53 29.82 -1.91
N HIS A 259 -2.06 28.59 -2.06
CA HIS A 259 -3.19 28.32 -2.96
C HIS A 259 -4.54 28.29 -2.22
N PRO A 260 -5.42 29.29 -2.37
CA PRO A 260 -6.67 29.38 -1.59
C PRO A 260 -7.70 28.31 -1.94
N SER A 261 -7.54 27.64 -3.10
CA SER A 261 -8.44 26.56 -3.56
C SER A 261 -7.87 25.16 -3.28
N VAL A 262 -6.79 25.07 -2.51
CA VAL A 262 -6.15 23.80 -2.15
C VAL A 262 -6.26 23.59 -0.65
N SER A 263 -6.69 22.41 -0.26
CA SER A 263 -6.54 21.89 1.09
C SER A 263 -5.39 20.90 1.12
N SER A 264 -4.71 20.78 2.26
CA SER A 264 -3.60 19.84 2.42
C SER A 264 -3.59 19.20 3.79
N HIS A 265 -2.96 18.04 3.85
CA HIS A 265 -2.64 17.34 5.09
C HIS A 265 -1.21 16.80 5.01
N ILE A 266 -0.41 17.15 6.01
CA ILE A 266 0.92 16.57 6.20
C ILE A 266 0.81 15.57 7.35
N GLY A 267 1.21 14.34 7.10
CA GLY A 267 1.14 13.26 8.07
C GLY A 267 2.30 12.30 7.93
N THR A 268 2.26 11.23 8.70
CA THR A 268 3.19 10.11 8.59
C THR A 268 2.80 9.26 7.37
N SER A 269 3.77 8.81 6.58
CA SER A 269 3.53 7.85 5.50
C SER A 269 3.70 6.40 5.97
N SER A 270 3.48 5.46 5.05
CA SER A 270 3.88 4.06 5.22
C SER A 270 5.30 3.76 4.69
N GLU A 271 6.15 4.76 4.56
CA GLU A 271 7.48 4.64 3.97
C GLU A 271 8.56 4.88 5.03
N ASN A 272 9.47 3.91 5.21
CA ASN A 272 10.63 4.05 6.08
C ASN A 272 11.87 4.37 5.27
N ALA A 273 12.54 5.48 5.57
CA ALA A 273 13.91 5.70 5.13
C ALA A 273 14.84 4.80 5.94
N GLU A 274 15.65 4.01 5.28
CA GLU A 274 16.46 2.99 5.97
C GLU A 274 17.81 2.72 5.30
N ILE A 275 18.69 2.12 6.07
CA ILE A 275 19.96 1.58 5.62
C ILE A 275 19.89 0.06 5.68
N THR A 276 20.36 -0.59 4.62
CA THR A 276 20.46 -2.05 4.56
C THR A 276 21.89 -2.47 4.27
N PHE A 277 22.35 -3.49 4.96
CA PHE A 277 23.69 -4.03 4.79
C PHE A 277 23.69 -5.29 3.92
N ALA A 278 24.62 -5.35 2.97
CA ALA A 278 24.75 -6.50 2.06
C ALA A 278 25.36 -7.71 2.78
N PRO A 279 24.68 -8.88 2.77
CA PRO A 279 25.14 -10.04 3.54
C PRO A 279 26.34 -10.78 2.90
N SER A 280 26.59 -10.57 1.63
CA SER A 280 27.67 -11.21 0.85
C SER A 280 29.03 -10.54 1.04
N ARG A 281 29.07 -9.32 1.55
CA ARG A 281 30.29 -8.52 1.66
C ARG A 281 31.07 -8.84 2.94
N PRO A 282 32.40 -8.99 2.87
CA PRO A 282 33.20 -9.36 4.05
C PRO A 282 33.02 -8.44 5.25
N LEU A 283 32.95 -7.12 5.02
CA LEU A 283 32.81 -6.11 6.05
C LEU A 283 31.44 -6.22 6.74
N THR A 284 30.37 -6.19 5.97
CA THR A 284 29.00 -6.16 6.48
C THR A 284 28.48 -7.54 6.90
N LYS A 285 29.20 -8.60 6.60
CA LYS A 285 28.92 -9.94 7.15
C LYS A 285 29.11 -10.00 8.67
N VAL A 286 29.98 -9.15 9.22
CA VAL A 286 30.30 -9.11 10.66
C VAL A 286 29.27 -8.26 11.39
N LEU A 287 28.49 -8.87 12.30
CA LEU A 287 27.43 -8.21 13.07
C LEU A 287 27.94 -6.93 13.77
N ALA A 288 29.04 -7.02 14.49
CA ALA A 288 29.55 -5.88 15.24
C ALA A 288 29.99 -4.70 14.37
N LEU A 289 30.40 -4.95 13.11
CA LEU A 289 30.71 -3.88 12.17
C LEU A 289 29.44 -3.23 11.62
N ARG A 290 28.37 -3.98 11.36
CA ARG A 290 27.06 -3.40 11.02
C ARG A 290 26.52 -2.58 12.18
N GLU A 291 26.63 -3.10 13.40
CA GLU A 291 26.25 -2.39 14.62
C GLU A 291 27.04 -1.08 14.74
N ALA A 292 28.36 -1.11 14.62
CA ALA A 292 29.19 0.07 14.69
C ALA A 292 28.82 1.12 13.63
N LEU A 293 28.65 0.71 12.37
CA LEU A 293 28.25 1.58 11.27
C LEU A 293 26.86 2.19 11.49
N SER A 294 25.98 1.47 12.16
CA SER A 294 24.63 1.96 12.51
C SER A 294 24.65 2.93 13.69
N LEU A 295 25.46 2.66 14.71
CA LEU A 295 25.52 3.45 15.95
C LEU A 295 26.26 4.79 15.81
N ILE A 296 27.11 4.95 14.80
CA ILE A 296 27.74 6.24 14.44
C ILE A 296 26.69 7.29 14.07
N LEU A 297 25.60 6.87 13.45
CA LEU A 297 24.62 7.78 12.88
C LEU A 297 23.79 8.46 13.96
N ASP A 298 23.77 9.77 13.93
CA ASP A 298 22.82 10.62 14.65
C ASP A 298 21.58 10.79 13.76
N ARG A 299 20.61 9.92 13.94
CA ARG A 299 19.38 9.90 13.15
C ARG A 299 18.52 11.16 13.36
N GLN A 300 18.54 11.74 14.57
CA GLN A 300 17.83 12.98 14.82
C GLN A 300 18.44 14.14 14.06
N SER A 301 19.77 14.20 13.96
CA SER A 301 20.46 15.21 13.14
C SER A 301 20.09 15.03 11.65
N ILE A 302 20.05 13.80 11.14
CA ILE A 302 19.62 13.52 9.76
C ILE A 302 18.21 14.09 9.52
N ILE A 303 17.27 13.82 10.41
CA ILE A 303 15.89 14.33 10.32
C ILE A 303 15.89 15.88 10.33
N ASN A 304 16.62 16.49 11.23
CA ASN A 304 16.68 17.94 11.37
C ASN A 304 17.28 18.62 10.12
N ASP A 305 18.29 18.01 9.51
CA ASP A 305 18.94 18.53 8.31
C ASP A 305 18.01 18.44 7.06
N ILE A 306 17.13 17.43 7.02
CA ILE A 306 16.19 17.25 5.91
C ILE A 306 14.90 18.05 6.12
N TYR A 307 14.34 18.03 7.34
CA TYR A 307 13.00 18.55 7.64
C TYR A 307 12.98 19.73 8.63
N GLY A 308 14.11 20.20 9.12
CA GLY A 308 14.16 21.22 10.18
C GLY A 308 13.49 22.56 9.83
N SER A 309 13.23 22.81 8.55
CA SER A 309 12.49 24.00 8.06
C SER A 309 10.99 23.77 7.87
N VAL A 310 10.50 22.54 8.08
CA VAL A 310 9.09 22.17 7.89
C VAL A 310 8.40 22.11 9.26
N THR A 311 7.12 22.46 9.31
CA THR A 311 6.32 22.41 10.56
C THR A 311 6.07 20.99 11.07
N PHE A 312 6.21 19.99 10.23
CA PHE A 312 6.11 18.58 10.57
C PHE A 312 7.51 17.95 10.50
N SER A 313 7.97 17.41 11.63
CA SER A 313 9.23 16.66 11.70
C SER A 313 8.93 15.22 12.10
N PRO A 314 9.37 14.23 11.31
CA PRO A 314 9.22 12.83 11.70
C PRO A 314 10.06 12.52 12.95
N ALA A 315 9.68 11.48 13.67
CA ALA A 315 10.49 10.95 14.75
C ALA A 315 11.42 9.83 14.25
N VAL A 316 12.48 9.58 15.01
CA VAL A 316 13.39 8.46 14.77
C VAL A 316 12.62 7.14 14.78
N ALA A 317 12.79 6.33 13.75
CA ALA A 317 12.09 5.07 13.63
C ALA A 317 12.54 4.04 14.68
N GLN A 318 11.56 3.34 15.26
CA GLN A 318 11.75 2.32 16.29
C GLN A 318 11.39 0.90 15.80
N SER A 319 10.99 0.76 14.54
CA SER A 319 10.53 -0.49 13.94
C SER A 319 10.95 -0.59 12.48
N SER A 320 11.27 -1.80 12.04
CA SER A 320 11.45 -2.15 10.62
C SER A 320 10.18 -2.72 9.99
N LEU A 321 9.22 -3.16 10.81
CA LEU A 321 7.96 -3.76 10.34
C LEU A 321 6.79 -2.78 10.29
N TYR A 322 6.80 -1.79 11.16
CA TYR A 322 5.70 -0.84 11.32
C TYR A 322 6.13 0.58 11.00
N SER A 323 5.25 1.34 10.39
CA SER A 323 5.36 2.79 10.28
C SER A 323 4.81 3.48 11.52
N GLN A 324 5.31 4.66 11.82
CA GLN A 324 4.96 5.43 13.01
C GLN A 324 3.46 5.71 13.17
N GLY A 325 2.69 5.75 12.08
CA GLY A 325 1.23 5.96 12.11
C GLY A 325 0.40 4.72 12.40
N GLN A 326 0.99 3.53 12.35
CA GLN A 326 0.26 2.28 12.56
C GLN A 326 0.02 2.00 14.04
N ALA A 327 -1.16 1.46 14.37
CA ALA A 327 -1.57 1.20 15.76
C ALA A 327 -0.63 0.26 16.53
N ALA A 328 0.06 -0.64 15.83
CA ALA A 328 0.99 -1.61 16.41
C ALA A 328 2.43 -1.08 16.54
N TYR A 329 2.71 0.16 16.12
CA TYR A 329 4.05 0.74 16.20
C TYR A 329 4.57 0.82 17.64
N PRO A 330 5.79 0.37 17.95
CA PRO A 330 6.36 0.44 19.29
C PRO A 330 6.43 1.88 19.83
N GLY A 331 5.79 2.13 20.96
CA GLY A 331 5.76 3.49 21.58
C GLY A 331 4.83 4.47 20.89
N GLY A 332 4.04 4.04 19.92
CA GLY A 332 3.07 4.89 19.23
C GLY A 332 1.85 5.18 20.09
N ASN A 333 1.43 6.45 20.15
CA ASN A 333 0.10 6.85 20.63
C ASN A 333 -0.95 6.62 19.53
N GLY A 334 -0.94 5.44 18.90
CA GLY A 334 -1.97 5.06 17.95
C GLY A 334 -3.32 5.13 18.65
N SER A 335 -4.21 6.01 18.20
CA SER A 335 -5.61 6.00 18.62
C SER A 335 -6.20 4.66 18.20
N ALA A 336 -6.19 3.70 19.11
CA ALA A 336 -6.88 2.44 18.92
C ALA A 336 -8.36 2.77 18.57
N PRO A 337 -8.97 2.07 17.59
CA PRO A 337 -10.41 2.12 17.44
C PRO A 337 -11.00 1.76 18.80
N SER A 338 -11.91 2.58 19.30
CA SER A 338 -12.56 2.42 20.61
C SER A 338 -13.37 1.13 20.67
N ALA A 339 -12.70 0.02 20.94
CA ALA A 339 -13.27 -1.16 21.54
C ALA A 339 -13.00 -1.06 23.03
N GLN A 340 -14.06 -1.15 23.82
CA GLN A 340 -14.14 -0.93 25.25
C GLN A 340 -12.87 -1.33 26.02
N SER A 341 -12.30 -0.33 26.66
CA SER A 341 -11.18 -0.42 27.59
C SER A 341 -11.46 -1.48 28.67
N THR A 342 -10.81 -2.61 28.57
CA THR A 342 -10.35 -3.32 29.76
C THR A 342 -8.88 -2.99 29.93
N THR A 343 -8.61 -2.13 30.90
CA THR A 343 -7.30 -1.72 31.35
C THR A 343 -6.49 -2.94 31.77
N THR A 344 -5.72 -3.49 30.84
CA THR A 344 -4.57 -4.32 31.19
C THR A 344 -3.34 -3.52 30.80
N THR A 345 -2.80 -2.82 31.79
CA THR A 345 -1.46 -2.24 31.70
C THR A 345 -0.49 -3.36 31.37
N VAL A 346 -0.09 -3.45 30.10
CA VAL A 346 1.12 -4.21 29.74
C VAL A 346 2.28 -3.46 30.37
N PRO A 347 3.08 -4.08 31.24
CA PRO A 347 4.27 -3.44 31.78
C PRO A 347 5.15 -3.03 30.60
N SER A 348 5.53 -1.79 30.53
CA SER A 348 6.62 -1.34 29.67
C SER A 348 7.90 -2.02 30.18
N THR A 349 8.15 -3.24 29.75
CA THR A 349 9.48 -3.85 29.85
C THR A 349 10.39 -2.98 29.01
N GLN A 350 11.28 -2.30 29.69
CA GLN A 350 12.35 -1.51 29.11
C GLN A 350 12.96 -2.26 27.93
N GLN A 351 12.83 -1.68 26.75
CA GLN A 351 13.58 -2.07 25.58
C GLN A 351 15.07 -1.82 25.86
N THR A 352 15.74 -2.82 26.40
CA THR A 352 17.18 -2.81 26.63
C THR A 352 17.95 -3.40 25.45
N GLY A 353 17.53 -3.08 24.22
CA GLY A 353 18.35 -3.25 23.03
C GLY A 353 18.80 -1.87 22.59
N SER A 354 20.08 -1.64 22.42
CA SER A 354 20.67 -0.36 22.04
C SER A 354 20.26 0.07 20.63
N LEU A 355 19.00 0.49 20.46
CA LEU A 355 18.53 1.18 19.25
C LEU A 355 18.93 2.67 19.27
N ASN A 356 19.53 3.14 20.37
CA ASN A 356 19.98 4.51 20.51
C ASN A 356 21.29 4.72 19.75
N ASP A 357 21.39 5.82 19.05
CA ASP A 357 22.60 6.24 18.38
C ASP A 357 23.69 6.50 19.41
N CYS A 358 24.88 5.92 19.22
CA CYS A 358 25.95 5.92 20.21
C CYS A 358 27.33 5.87 19.52
N ALA A 359 27.84 7.02 19.13
CA ALA A 359 29.13 7.11 18.45
C ALA A 359 30.30 6.53 19.27
N LEU A 360 30.28 6.70 20.60
CA LEU A 360 31.31 6.09 21.48
C LEU A 360 31.20 4.57 21.52
N CYS A 361 29.98 4.01 21.45
CA CYS A 361 29.80 2.56 21.37
C CYS A 361 30.36 2.02 20.05
N ALA A 362 30.18 2.76 18.96
CA ALA A 362 30.72 2.40 17.65
C ALA A 362 32.25 2.37 17.64
N VAL A 363 32.89 3.36 18.25
CA VAL A 363 34.37 3.41 18.41
C VAL A 363 34.87 2.16 19.11
N ASN A 364 34.28 1.80 20.25
CA ASN A 364 34.66 0.61 21.01
C ASN A 364 34.48 -0.69 20.20
N LEU A 365 33.45 -0.76 19.35
CA LEU A 365 33.23 -1.92 18.47
C LEU A 365 34.29 -1.97 17.36
N PHE A 366 34.64 -0.88 16.71
CA PHE A 366 35.71 -0.86 15.71
C PHE A 366 37.05 -1.30 16.31
N GLU A 367 37.42 -0.74 17.48
CA GLU A 367 38.66 -1.10 18.18
C GLU A 367 38.69 -2.58 18.59
N LYS A 368 37.55 -3.14 19.05
CA LYS A 368 37.43 -4.56 19.40
C LYS A 368 37.64 -5.49 18.21
N PHE A 369 37.39 -4.99 16.99
CA PHE A 369 37.60 -5.71 15.74
C PHE A 369 38.88 -5.27 15.00
N ASP A 370 39.89 -4.84 15.76
CA ASP A 370 41.24 -4.50 15.30
C ASP A 370 41.27 -3.37 14.27
N TYR A 371 40.29 -2.46 14.31
CA TYR A 371 40.38 -1.20 13.58
C TYR A 371 41.01 -0.12 14.46
N ILE A 372 41.91 0.65 13.87
CA ILE A 372 42.65 1.73 14.53
C ILE A 372 42.23 3.05 13.88
N LYS A 373 41.82 4.01 14.69
CA LYS A 373 41.50 5.36 14.23
C LYS A 373 42.76 6.19 14.09
N MET A 374 43.04 6.64 12.88
CA MET A 374 44.14 7.56 12.53
C MET A 374 43.56 8.91 12.07
N PRO A 375 44.37 9.97 11.95
CA PRO A 375 43.88 11.25 11.44
C PRO A 375 43.24 11.18 10.05
N SER A 376 43.64 10.21 9.23
CA SER A 376 43.10 9.98 7.88
C SER A 376 41.92 8.99 7.82
N GLY A 377 41.46 8.44 8.96
CA GLY A 377 40.33 7.54 9.06
C GLY A 377 40.61 6.24 9.80
N TRP A 378 39.72 5.29 9.66
CA TRP A 378 39.82 3.96 10.26
C TRP A 378 40.60 2.99 9.38
N PHE A 379 41.48 2.22 9.99
CA PHE A 379 42.32 1.23 9.31
C PHE A 379 42.28 -0.12 10.03
N SER A 380 42.20 -1.19 9.28
CA SER A 380 42.32 -2.56 9.84
C SER A 380 43.75 -2.84 10.32
N ALA A 381 43.94 -3.91 11.07
CA ALA A 381 45.27 -4.40 11.50
C ALA A 381 46.23 -4.65 10.32
N THR A 382 45.73 -4.90 9.11
CA THR A 382 46.53 -5.07 7.89
C THR A 382 46.85 -3.76 7.17
N GLY A 383 46.40 -2.61 7.73
CA GLY A 383 46.61 -1.28 7.13
C GLY A 383 45.63 -0.92 6.02
N ALA A 384 44.57 -1.74 5.77
CA ALA A 384 43.53 -1.40 4.80
C ALA A 384 42.58 -0.37 5.40
N ARG A 385 42.31 0.71 4.66
CA ARG A 385 41.35 1.73 5.09
C ARG A 385 39.93 1.19 5.08
N LEU A 386 39.16 1.48 6.13
CA LEU A 386 37.73 1.19 6.17
C LEU A 386 36.99 2.01 5.11
N SER A 387 36.40 1.35 4.17
CA SER A 387 35.68 1.95 3.03
C SER A 387 34.37 1.23 2.77
N LEU A 388 33.34 1.98 2.41
CA LEU A 388 32.01 1.52 2.04
C LEU A 388 31.69 1.85 0.60
N ALA A 389 31.19 0.88 -0.14
CA ALA A 389 30.48 1.10 -1.38
C ALA A 389 28.99 1.17 -1.06
N VAL A 390 28.35 2.29 -1.39
CA VAL A 390 26.96 2.60 -1.01
C VAL A 390 26.10 2.73 -2.27
N ALA A 391 25.03 1.94 -2.35
CA ALA A 391 23.97 2.14 -3.33
C ALA A 391 22.94 3.12 -2.77
N VAL A 392 22.51 4.07 -3.60
CA VAL A 392 21.53 5.10 -3.22
C VAL A 392 20.29 4.96 -4.10
N GLY A 393 19.14 4.91 -3.47
CA GLY A 393 17.84 4.85 -4.15
C GLY A 393 17.57 6.07 -5.04
N PRO A 394 16.60 5.96 -5.96
CA PRO A 394 16.41 6.93 -7.03
C PRO A 394 15.63 8.19 -6.63
N THR A 395 14.91 8.17 -5.51
CA THR A 395 14.02 9.28 -5.13
C THR A 395 14.82 10.47 -4.60
N ALA A 396 14.23 11.66 -4.64
CA ALA A 396 14.83 12.86 -4.06
C ALA A 396 15.08 12.68 -2.56
N LEU A 397 14.20 12.00 -1.86
CA LEU A 397 14.35 11.67 -0.44
C LEU A 397 15.53 10.72 -0.21
N ASP A 398 15.67 9.66 -1.01
CA ASP A 398 16.80 8.73 -0.89
C ASP A 398 18.14 9.46 -1.05
N GLN A 399 18.23 10.36 -2.04
CA GLN A 399 19.43 11.16 -2.28
C GLN A 399 19.72 12.11 -1.09
N ALA A 400 18.69 12.76 -0.55
CA ALA A 400 18.84 13.63 0.61
C ALA A 400 19.32 12.87 1.85
N VAL A 401 18.73 11.71 2.12
CA VAL A 401 19.13 10.81 3.22
C VAL A 401 20.57 10.34 3.04
N ALA A 402 20.93 9.91 1.83
CA ALA A 402 22.27 9.44 1.54
C ALA A 402 23.34 10.51 1.77
N VAL A 403 23.08 11.76 1.36
CA VAL A 403 23.99 12.88 1.62
C VAL A 403 24.29 13.03 3.13
N GLN A 404 23.27 12.94 3.98
CA GLN A 404 23.44 13.08 5.43
C GLN A 404 24.17 11.87 6.04
N VAL A 405 23.75 10.67 5.71
CA VAL A 405 24.36 9.43 6.21
C VAL A 405 25.83 9.34 5.80
N GLU A 406 26.14 9.55 4.53
CA GLU A 406 27.51 9.51 4.01
C GLU A 406 28.38 10.60 4.62
N THR A 407 27.81 11.78 4.88
CA THR A 407 28.52 12.89 5.53
C THR A 407 28.92 12.50 6.95
N GLN A 408 28.02 11.89 7.72
CA GLN A 408 28.34 11.44 9.06
C GLN A 408 29.42 10.36 9.07
N TRP A 409 29.35 9.37 8.18
CA TRP A 409 30.38 8.35 8.05
C TRP A 409 31.74 8.94 7.63
N ARG A 410 31.78 9.89 6.68
CA ARG A 410 33.02 10.56 6.28
C ARG A 410 33.62 11.41 7.42
N ASN A 411 32.77 12.09 8.18
CA ASN A 411 33.20 12.89 9.36
C ASN A 411 33.82 11.99 10.43
N ASP A 412 33.32 10.75 10.57
CA ASP A 412 33.93 9.78 11.50
C ASP A 412 35.18 9.08 10.91
N GLY A 413 35.56 9.36 9.67
CA GLY A 413 36.80 8.86 9.03
C GLY A 413 36.60 7.60 8.17
N ILE A 414 35.37 7.23 7.84
CA ILE A 414 35.05 6.12 6.94
C ILE A 414 35.06 6.65 5.50
N ALA A 415 35.76 5.96 4.60
CA ALA A 415 35.72 6.30 3.18
C ALA A 415 34.40 5.79 2.57
N VAL A 416 33.72 6.64 1.79
CA VAL A 416 32.44 6.27 1.15
C VAL A 416 32.49 6.57 -0.34
N THR A 417 32.11 5.57 -1.13
CA THR A 417 31.91 5.68 -2.58
C THR A 417 30.45 5.37 -2.88
N SER A 418 29.74 6.32 -3.49
CA SER A 418 28.32 6.24 -3.77
C SER A 418 28.05 5.75 -5.19
N LEU A 419 27.04 4.92 -5.34
CA LEU A 419 26.50 4.43 -6.61
C LEU A 419 24.99 4.74 -6.65
N ASN A 420 24.58 5.59 -7.58
CA ASN A 420 23.15 5.88 -7.77
C ASN A 420 22.47 4.74 -8.52
N VAL A 421 21.40 4.21 -7.97
CA VAL A 421 20.59 3.17 -8.58
C VAL A 421 19.51 3.83 -9.45
N ARG A 422 19.24 3.27 -10.63
CA ARG A 422 18.19 3.78 -11.52
C ARG A 422 16.79 3.42 -10.99
N SER A 423 15.79 4.28 -11.29
CA SER A 423 14.44 4.23 -10.75
C SER A 423 13.64 2.94 -10.97
N ASP A 424 13.98 2.16 -11.96
CA ASP A 424 13.26 0.98 -12.41
C ASP A 424 13.91 -0.33 -11.94
N ASP A 425 14.92 -0.26 -11.07
CA ASP A 425 15.76 -1.41 -10.85
C ASP A 425 15.96 -1.79 -9.37
N LEU A 426 14.86 -2.11 -8.68
CA LEU A 426 14.95 -2.92 -7.45
C LEU A 426 15.70 -4.25 -7.75
N ALA A 427 15.60 -4.75 -8.97
CA ALA A 427 16.31 -5.93 -9.44
C ALA A 427 17.81 -5.65 -9.66
N ALA A 428 18.21 -4.46 -10.18
CA ALA A 428 19.61 -4.05 -10.23
C ALA A 428 20.18 -3.81 -8.83
N TYR A 429 19.38 -3.34 -7.89
CA TYR A 429 19.78 -3.30 -6.50
C TYR A 429 20.12 -4.70 -5.96
N LYS A 430 19.28 -5.70 -6.22
CA LYS A 430 19.55 -7.10 -5.88
C LYS A 430 20.80 -7.64 -6.60
N ALA A 431 21.03 -7.24 -7.84
CA ALA A 431 22.24 -7.59 -8.60
C ALA A 431 23.48 -6.81 -8.11
N ALA A 432 23.32 -5.54 -7.75
CA ALA A 432 24.39 -4.71 -7.17
C ALA A 432 24.75 -5.12 -5.72
N SER A 433 23.94 -5.94 -5.06
CA SER A 433 24.18 -6.39 -3.68
C SER A 433 25.51 -7.14 -3.50
N ASN A 434 26.12 -7.63 -4.56
CA ASN A 434 27.47 -8.20 -4.54
C ASN A 434 28.59 -7.16 -4.72
N GLU A 435 28.26 -5.94 -5.14
CA GLU A 435 29.23 -4.87 -5.43
C GLU A 435 29.22 -3.79 -4.36
N VAL A 436 28.10 -3.64 -3.62
CA VAL A 436 27.96 -2.63 -2.57
C VAL A 436 27.94 -3.26 -1.20
N ASP A 437 28.38 -2.51 -0.19
CA ASP A 437 28.36 -2.90 1.21
C ASP A 437 27.04 -2.51 1.88
N VAL A 438 26.48 -1.37 1.44
CA VAL A 438 25.30 -0.75 2.03
C VAL A 438 24.38 -0.23 0.94
N ALA A 439 23.08 -0.22 1.22
CA ALA A 439 22.13 0.54 0.45
C ALA A 439 21.32 1.48 1.34
N ILE A 440 20.96 2.63 0.79
CA ILE A 440 20.18 3.68 1.42
C ILE A 440 18.99 3.96 0.52
N PHE A 441 17.79 3.76 1.02
CA PHE A 441 16.57 4.04 0.26
C PHE A 441 15.33 4.02 1.14
N THR A 442 14.22 4.43 0.57
CA THR A 442 12.91 4.45 1.19
C THR A 442 12.17 3.17 0.82
N ARG A 443 11.70 2.45 1.83
CA ARG A 443 10.97 1.19 1.67
C ARG A 443 9.55 1.31 2.20
N PRO A 444 8.54 0.92 1.41
CA PRO A 444 7.17 0.86 1.92
C PRO A 444 7.05 -0.20 3.02
N THR A 445 6.48 0.19 4.14
CA THR A 445 5.88 -0.75 5.08
C THR A 445 4.46 -1.06 4.57
N THR A 446 4.02 -2.27 4.79
CA THR A 446 2.72 -2.70 4.28
C THR A 446 1.65 -2.65 5.36
N THR A 447 0.41 -2.88 4.96
CA THR A 447 -0.79 -2.84 5.82
C THR A 447 -0.67 -3.72 7.06
N THR A 448 0.07 -4.83 6.99
CA THR A 448 0.21 -5.77 8.11
C THR A 448 1.67 -6.10 8.41
N ALA A 449 1.94 -6.50 9.66
CA ALA A 449 3.27 -6.93 10.08
C ALA A 449 3.78 -8.13 9.27
N SER A 450 2.91 -9.06 8.92
CA SER A 450 3.29 -10.24 8.12
C SER A 450 3.80 -9.84 6.75
N SER A 451 3.11 -8.92 6.09
CA SER A 451 3.49 -8.41 4.77
C SER A 451 4.85 -7.70 4.81
N SER A 452 5.12 -6.88 5.83
CA SER A 452 6.44 -6.27 6.04
C SER A 452 7.51 -7.30 6.41
N ALA A 453 7.17 -8.25 7.28
CA ALA A 453 8.10 -9.26 7.79
C ALA A 453 8.51 -10.30 6.75
N ARG A 454 7.69 -10.56 5.73
CA ARG A 454 7.96 -11.54 4.66
C ARG A 454 9.33 -11.34 4.02
N SER A 455 9.70 -10.10 3.76
CA SER A 455 10.97 -9.76 3.13
C SER A 455 12.17 -10.11 3.99
N PHE A 456 12.03 -10.09 5.30
CA PHE A 456 13.12 -10.39 6.25
C PHE A 456 13.16 -11.86 6.69
N ALA A 457 12.00 -12.45 6.90
CA ALA A 457 11.86 -13.72 7.62
C ALA A 457 11.06 -14.78 6.88
N GLY A 458 10.36 -14.44 5.81
CA GLY A 458 9.51 -15.36 5.05
C GLY A 458 10.28 -16.53 4.45
N PRO A 459 9.70 -17.74 4.41
CA PRO A 459 10.38 -18.94 3.96
C PRO A 459 10.53 -18.99 2.43
N GLY A 460 11.76 -19.17 1.96
CA GLY A 460 12.00 -19.59 0.58
C GLY A 460 11.83 -18.56 -0.54
N TYR A 461 11.65 -17.28 -0.25
CA TYR A 461 11.42 -16.26 -1.27
C TYR A 461 12.70 -15.79 -1.96
N LEU A 462 12.65 -15.66 -3.29
CA LEU A 462 13.77 -15.17 -4.11
C LEU A 462 13.93 -13.64 -4.01
N ASP A 463 12.83 -12.97 -3.74
CA ASP A 463 12.69 -11.51 -3.63
C ASP A 463 12.75 -10.99 -2.18
N SER A 464 13.22 -11.84 -1.25
CA SER A 464 13.43 -11.41 0.14
C SER A 464 14.48 -10.31 0.26
N TYR A 465 14.26 -9.43 1.20
CA TYR A 465 15.03 -8.23 1.44
C TYR A 465 15.55 -8.16 2.89
N PRO A 466 16.82 -7.81 3.14
CA PRO A 466 17.89 -7.76 2.16
C PRO A 466 18.16 -9.14 1.57
N SER A 467 18.49 -9.18 0.28
CA SER A 467 18.61 -10.45 -0.44
C SER A 467 19.66 -11.37 0.21
N GLY A 468 19.24 -12.62 0.49
CA GLY A 468 20.13 -13.67 0.99
C GLY A 468 20.29 -13.75 2.52
N VAL A 469 19.71 -12.82 3.30
CA VAL A 469 19.71 -12.97 4.77
C VAL A 469 18.54 -13.85 5.17
N ARG A 470 18.87 -14.98 5.78
CA ARG A 470 17.88 -15.89 6.39
C ARG A 470 18.44 -16.44 7.67
N SER A 471 17.85 -16.01 8.76
CA SER A 471 17.99 -16.69 10.04
C SER A 471 16.90 -17.75 10.14
N GLY A 472 17.28 -19.00 10.45
CA GLY A 472 16.29 -20.05 10.73
C GLY A 472 15.35 -19.65 11.87
N ALA A 473 15.87 -18.95 12.87
CA ALA A 473 15.08 -18.43 13.98
C ALA A 473 14.05 -17.38 13.55
N LEU A 474 14.41 -16.44 12.67
CA LEU A 474 13.46 -15.45 12.14
C LEU A 474 12.38 -16.11 11.29
N THR A 475 12.74 -17.10 10.46
CA THR A 475 11.78 -17.85 9.66
C THR A 475 10.82 -18.67 10.53
N GLU A 476 11.30 -19.31 11.60
CA GLU A 476 10.46 -20.04 12.56
C GLU A 476 9.50 -19.08 13.28
N LEU A 477 10.01 -17.92 13.72
CA LEU A 477 9.21 -16.92 14.41
C LEU A 477 8.15 -16.33 13.46
N TYR A 478 8.49 -16.07 12.21
CA TYR A 478 7.53 -15.64 11.17
C TYR A 478 6.43 -16.68 10.97
N THR A 479 6.80 -17.95 10.73
CA THR A 479 5.85 -19.04 10.51
C THR A 479 4.93 -19.24 11.72
N THR A 480 5.45 -19.08 12.92
CA THR A 480 4.66 -19.11 14.15
C THR A 480 3.68 -17.94 14.19
N SER A 481 4.15 -16.72 13.91
CA SER A 481 3.36 -15.51 14.01
C SER A 481 2.18 -15.47 13.03
N VAL A 482 2.38 -15.90 11.79
CA VAL A 482 1.29 -15.97 10.78
C VAL A 482 0.21 -16.99 11.12
N SER A 483 0.48 -17.91 12.04
CA SER A 483 -0.49 -18.93 12.47
C SER A 483 -1.35 -18.53 13.68
N ILE A 484 -1.09 -17.37 14.28
CA ILE A 484 -1.75 -16.92 15.52
C ILE A 484 -2.96 -16.05 15.20
N PHE A 485 -4.16 -16.56 15.44
CA PHE A 485 -5.42 -15.83 15.23
C PHE A 485 -5.76 -14.82 16.33
N ASN A 486 -5.21 -14.99 17.54
CA ASN A 486 -5.43 -14.00 18.59
C ASN A 486 -4.58 -12.76 18.33
N PRO A 487 -5.17 -11.57 18.07
CA PRO A 487 -4.44 -10.38 17.62
C PRO A 487 -3.44 -9.87 18.68
N VAL A 488 -3.75 -9.99 19.96
CA VAL A 488 -2.86 -9.56 21.05
C VAL A 488 -1.62 -10.46 21.12
N THR A 489 -1.82 -11.77 21.00
CA THR A 489 -0.71 -12.73 21.00
C THR A 489 0.13 -12.58 19.73
N ALA A 490 -0.52 -12.42 18.56
CA ALA A 490 0.15 -12.20 17.29
C ALA A 490 1.01 -10.92 17.33
N GLN A 491 0.47 -9.81 17.85
CA GLN A 491 1.23 -8.57 18.00
C GLN A 491 2.50 -8.76 18.83
N GLY A 492 2.42 -9.52 19.94
CA GLY A 492 3.59 -9.82 20.77
C GLY A 492 4.69 -10.57 20.02
N THR A 493 4.32 -11.53 19.17
CA THR A 493 5.27 -12.29 18.35
C THR A 493 5.85 -11.47 17.20
N TRP A 494 5.03 -10.62 16.57
CA TRP A 494 5.50 -9.69 15.54
C TRP A 494 6.48 -8.65 16.09
N LEU A 495 6.22 -8.08 17.26
CA LEU A 495 7.14 -7.16 17.94
C LEU A 495 8.46 -7.84 18.31
N LYS A 496 8.40 -9.12 18.71
CA LYS A 496 9.62 -9.91 18.95
C LYS A 496 10.41 -10.11 17.66
N LEU A 497 9.75 -10.45 16.56
CA LEU A 497 10.39 -10.61 15.25
C LEU A 497 11.03 -9.30 14.81
N ASP A 498 10.33 -8.18 14.94
CA ASP A 498 10.84 -6.85 14.64
C ASP A 498 12.12 -6.55 15.44
N GLN A 499 12.09 -6.80 16.74
CA GLN A 499 13.25 -6.62 17.60
C GLN A 499 14.43 -7.52 17.19
N ASP A 500 14.17 -8.78 16.85
CA ASP A 500 15.22 -9.71 16.42
C ASP A 500 15.83 -9.26 15.06
N VAL A 501 15.01 -8.78 14.11
CA VAL A 501 15.50 -8.19 12.85
C VAL A 501 16.39 -6.96 13.13
N MET A 502 15.95 -6.08 14.03
CA MET A 502 16.68 -4.88 14.42
C MET A 502 18.01 -5.21 15.13
N ASN A 503 18.04 -6.25 15.98
CA ASN A 503 19.22 -6.67 16.72
C ASN A 503 20.28 -7.32 15.81
N GLU A 504 19.90 -7.87 14.67
CA GLU A 504 20.85 -8.38 13.69
C GLU A 504 21.51 -7.28 12.85
N PHE A 505 21.02 -6.04 12.93
CA PHE A 505 21.52 -4.86 12.20
C PHE A 505 21.66 -5.09 10.68
N TRP A 506 20.85 -5.94 10.09
CA TRP A 506 20.78 -6.04 8.64
C TRP A 506 20.07 -4.84 8.03
N VAL A 507 19.14 -4.28 8.80
CA VAL A 507 18.38 -3.08 8.47
C VAL A 507 18.48 -2.09 9.62
N ARG A 508 18.69 -0.83 9.30
CA ARG A 508 18.63 0.28 10.25
C ARG A 508 17.60 1.29 9.75
N PRO A 509 16.37 1.26 10.26
CA PRO A 509 15.40 2.30 9.96
C PRO A 509 15.86 3.62 10.59
N LEU A 510 15.79 4.69 9.81
CA LEU A 510 16.20 6.03 10.22
C LEU A 510 15.00 6.80 10.76
N PHE A 511 13.99 6.93 9.94
CA PHE A 511 12.72 7.58 10.27
C PHE A 511 11.62 7.09 9.32
N THR A 512 10.36 7.28 9.71
CA THR A 512 9.25 7.14 8.78
C THR A 512 9.07 8.45 8.02
N ALA A 513 9.08 8.40 6.71
CA ALA A 513 8.95 9.59 5.87
C ALA A 513 7.59 10.27 6.10
N PRO A 514 7.49 11.61 6.08
CA PRO A 514 6.21 12.28 6.03
C PRO A 514 5.58 12.13 4.65
N SER A 515 4.25 12.26 4.59
CA SER A 515 3.48 12.38 3.35
C SER A 515 2.74 13.71 3.29
N LEU A 516 2.58 14.23 2.10
CA LEU A 516 1.76 15.40 1.79
C LEU A 516 0.61 14.94 0.89
N VAL A 517 -0.61 15.05 1.39
CA VAL A 517 -1.83 14.87 0.60
C VAL A 517 -2.42 16.24 0.32
N GLU A 518 -2.72 16.53 -0.92
CA GLU A 518 -3.27 17.79 -1.36
C GLU A 518 -4.53 17.54 -2.19
N TRP A 519 -5.52 18.40 -2.06
CA TRP A 519 -6.75 18.29 -2.86
C TRP A 519 -7.45 19.62 -3.06
N SER A 520 -8.23 19.70 -4.13
CA SER A 520 -9.10 20.83 -4.38
C SER A 520 -10.13 21.00 -3.26
N THR A 521 -10.35 22.23 -2.78
CA THR A 521 -11.44 22.56 -1.84
C THR A 521 -12.84 22.26 -2.39
N ALA A 522 -12.97 21.99 -3.69
CA ALA A 522 -14.19 21.53 -4.32
C ALA A 522 -14.48 20.03 -4.09
N ILE A 523 -13.54 19.29 -3.49
CA ILE A 523 -13.70 17.88 -3.10
C ILE A 523 -13.86 17.83 -1.59
N GLY A 524 -14.92 17.17 -1.12
CA GLY A 524 -15.15 16.88 0.29
C GLY A 524 -14.86 15.43 0.62
N GLN A 525 -14.75 15.13 1.93
CA GLN A 525 -14.54 13.79 2.46
C GLN A 525 -13.19 13.16 2.05
N VAL A 526 -12.19 14.01 1.74
CA VAL A 526 -10.80 13.56 1.59
C VAL A 526 -10.15 13.56 2.97
N TYR A 527 -9.58 12.44 3.33
CA TYR A 527 -8.87 12.26 4.59
C TYR A 527 -7.37 12.07 4.31
N GLY A 528 -6.54 12.53 5.22
CA GLY A 528 -5.12 12.18 5.20
C GLY A 528 -4.94 10.67 5.21
N SER A 529 -3.99 10.17 4.43
CA SER A 529 -3.71 8.73 4.34
C SER A 529 -2.23 8.46 4.55
N PHE A 530 -1.94 7.33 5.19
CA PHE A 530 -0.57 6.86 5.38
C PHE A 530 0.04 6.29 4.09
N SER A 531 -0.78 5.80 3.17
CA SER A 531 -0.32 5.11 1.97
C SER A 531 -1.07 5.56 0.72
N VAL A 532 -0.47 5.33 -0.44
CA VAL A 532 -1.12 5.56 -1.73
C VAL A 532 -2.39 4.70 -1.89
N PRO A 533 -2.39 3.38 -1.58
CA PRO A 533 -3.62 2.59 -1.61
C PRO A 533 -4.71 3.17 -0.70
N GLY A 534 -4.39 3.51 0.53
CA GLY A 534 -5.36 4.09 1.45
C GLY A 534 -5.94 5.43 0.99
N LEU A 535 -5.22 6.23 0.18
CA LEU A 535 -5.77 7.43 -0.45
C LEU A 535 -6.70 7.06 -1.62
N VAL A 536 -6.27 6.16 -2.48
CA VAL A 536 -6.99 5.83 -3.73
C VAL A 536 -8.28 5.06 -3.44
N ASP A 537 -8.27 4.16 -2.48
CA ASP A 537 -9.44 3.34 -2.12
C ASP A 537 -10.61 4.18 -1.58
N GLN A 538 -10.35 5.37 -1.04
CA GLN A 538 -11.42 6.27 -0.59
C GLN A 538 -12.04 7.12 -1.71
N VAL A 539 -11.50 7.10 -2.95
CA VAL A 539 -11.97 7.96 -4.07
C VAL A 539 -13.45 7.78 -4.37
N THR A 540 -13.99 6.59 -4.24
CA THR A 540 -15.42 6.30 -4.42
C THR A 540 -16.30 6.99 -3.37
N GLY A 541 -15.76 7.25 -2.17
CA GLY A 541 -16.44 7.97 -1.09
C GLY A 541 -16.34 9.50 -1.15
N TRP A 542 -15.52 10.05 -2.05
CA TRP A 542 -15.30 11.49 -2.10
C TRP A 542 -16.54 12.25 -2.58
N GLY A 543 -16.90 13.29 -1.85
CA GLY A 543 -18.01 14.20 -2.17
C GLY A 543 -17.57 15.38 -3.06
N ILE A 544 -18.54 16.07 -3.63
CA ILE A 544 -18.33 17.33 -4.32
C ILE A 544 -18.97 18.42 -3.50
N VAL A 545 -18.16 19.38 -3.09
CA VAL A 545 -18.60 20.55 -2.33
C VAL A 545 -19.34 21.49 -3.32
N GLN A 546 -20.62 21.73 -3.07
CA GLN A 546 -21.37 22.74 -3.83
C GLN A 546 -20.90 24.13 -3.42
N PRO A 547 -20.63 25.05 -4.36
CA PRO A 547 -20.40 26.43 -3.99
C PRO A 547 -21.62 26.94 -3.19
N THR A 548 -21.39 27.39 -1.97
CA THR A 548 -22.43 28.10 -1.24
C THR A 548 -22.82 29.30 -2.06
N SER A 549 -24.04 29.32 -2.61
CA SER A 549 -24.61 30.53 -3.23
C SER A 549 -24.56 31.63 -2.15
N GLN A 550 -23.60 32.52 -2.26
CA GLN A 550 -23.65 33.77 -1.51
C GLN A 550 -24.90 34.49 -1.97
N GLY A 551 -25.94 34.50 -1.10
CA GLY A 551 -27.15 35.28 -1.29
C GLY A 551 -26.88 36.79 -1.14
#